data_8c0efadf20fba47f01548873134cc13d
#
_entry.id   8c0efadf20fba47f01548873134cc13d
#
_cell.length_a   1.000
_cell.length_b   1.000
_cell.length_c   1.000
_cell.angle_alpha   90.00
_cell.angle_beta   90.00
_cell.angle_gamma   90.00
#
_symmetry.space_group_name_H-M   'P 1'
#
loop_
_entity.id
_entity.type
_entity.pdbx_description
1 polymer ?
#
loop_
_entity_poly.entity_id
_entity_poly.type
_entity_poly.pdbx_seq_one_letter_code
_entity_poly.pdbx_strand_id
1 'polypeptide(L)'
;MQRTYEIMFIVRPDILDEDLDKLIAGLEGNITQGGGSIKSLEKLGRRKLAYTVKKFNDGNYVLLTIDADGKLVAELERRLRVSEPVIKFITVRMDEEQKRIDKIKAIRATRKKLSAQPAAAPVAAAPVEAAAAVEAPVAAEVAEAAPANA
;
A
#
# COMPACT_ATOMS: atom_id res chain seq x y z
N MET A 1 20.49 1.34 -18.99
CA MET A 1 19.03 1.07 -18.99
C MET A 1 18.49 1.45 -17.61
N GLN A 2 17.64 2.45 -17.55
CA GLN A 2 16.98 2.86 -16.31
C GLN A 2 15.93 1.82 -15.89
N ARG A 3 15.91 1.51 -14.59
CA ARG A 3 14.99 0.55 -13.96
C ARG A 3 14.50 1.12 -12.64
N THR A 4 13.33 0.69 -12.21
CA THR A 4 12.76 1.11 -10.92
C THR A 4 13.34 0.27 -9.79
N TYR A 5 13.86 0.95 -8.77
CA TYR A 5 14.37 0.36 -7.54
C TYR A 5 13.67 0.96 -6.34
N GLU A 6 13.40 0.13 -5.35
CA GLU A 6 13.04 0.55 -4.00
C GLU A 6 14.22 0.37 -3.07
N ILE A 7 14.58 1.44 -2.39
CA ILE A 7 15.64 1.46 -1.38
C ILE A 7 14.99 1.78 -0.05
N MET A 8 14.96 0.80 0.85
CA MET A 8 14.53 1.02 2.22
C MET A 8 15.76 1.08 3.11
N PHE A 9 15.88 2.12 3.92
CA PHE A 9 16.96 2.22 4.90
C PHE A 9 16.43 2.63 6.26
N ILE A 10 17.17 2.21 7.28
CA ILE A 10 16.84 2.43 8.69
C ILE A 10 17.93 3.31 9.27
N VAL A 11 17.52 4.41 9.86
CA VAL A 11 18.40 5.39 10.51
C VAL A 11 18.27 5.26 12.01
N ARG A 12 19.35 5.56 12.75
CA ARG A 12 19.39 5.53 14.21
C ARG A 12 18.25 6.36 14.80
N PRO A 13 17.66 5.92 15.92
CA PRO A 13 16.57 6.66 16.57
C PRO A 13 17.02 7.96 17.24
N ASP A 14 18.33 8.11 17.48
CA ASP A 14 18.93 9.25 18.19
C ASP A 14 19.15 10.47 17.28
N ILE A 15 18.96 10.29 15.95
CA ILE A 15 19.17 11.36 14.98
C ILE A 15 18.03 12.39 15.05
N LEU A 16 18.39 13.66 14.93
CA LEU A 16 17.42 14.74 14.78
C LEU A 16 16.76 14.68 13.39
N ASP A 17 15.50 15.10 13.31
CA ASP A 17 14.77 15.12 12.02
C ASP A 17 15.47 15.99 10.97
N GLU A 18 16.13 17.08 11.40
CA GLU A 18 16.93 17.94 10.51
C GLU A 18 18.11 17.19 9.87
N ASP A 19 18.79 16.34 10.63
CA ASP A 19 19.93 15.59 10.10
C ASP A 19 19.48 14.42 9.25
N LEU A 20 18.31 13.83 9.55
CA LEU A 20 17.64 12.88 8.68
C LEU A 20 17.32 13.53 7.33
N ASP A 21 16.78 14.75 7.34
CA ASP A 21 16.44 15.49 6.13
C ASP A 21 17.68 15.86 5.31
N LYS A 22 18.78 16.24 5.95
CA LYS A 22 20.08 16.48 5.28
C LYS A 22 20.60 15.21 4.62
N LEU A 23 20.48 14.06 5.28
CA LEU A 23 20.89 12.77 4.72
C LEU A 23 20.06 12.44 3.49
N ILE A 24 18.73 12.61 3.56
CA ILE A 24 17.82 12.40 2.44
C ILE A 24 18.17 13.34 1.29
N ALA A 25 18.31 14.64 1.54
CA ALA A 25 18.67 15.64 0.53
C ALA A 25 20.01 15.32 -0.14
N GLY A 26 20.98 14.81 0.63
CA GLY A 26 22.26 14.36 0.08
C GLY A 26 22.12 13.16 -0.87
N LEU A 27 21.23 12.21 -0.56
CA LEU A 27 20.91 11.09 -1.43
C LEU A 27 20.17 11.55 -2.69
N GLU A 28 19.19 12.44 -2.56
CA GLU A 28 18.44 13.04 -3.68
C GLU A 28 19.37 13.79 -4.65
N GLY A 29 20.28 14.58 -4.11
CA GLY A 29 21.30 15.27 -4.90
C GLY A 29 22.17 14.31 -5.70
N ASN A 30 22.57 13.19 -5.12
CA ASN A 30 23.35 12.16 -5.81
C ASN A 30 22.57 11.45 -6.91
N ILE A 31 21.28 11.14 -6.66
CA ILE A 31 20.40 10.52 -7.64
C ILE A 31 20.24 11.43 -8.86
N THR A 32 19.96 12.70 -8.63
CA THR A 32 19.80 13.70 -9.70
C THR A 32 21.08 13.91 -10.49
N GLN A 33 22.23 14.02 -9.82
CA GLN A 33 23.55 14.16 -10.47
C GLN A 33 23.93 12.92 -11.28
N GLY A 34 23.52 11.75 -10.82
CA GLY A 34 23.74 10.49 -11.52
C GLY A 34 22.76 10.20 -12.66
N GLY A 35 21.85 11.13 -12.97
CA GLY A 35 20.86 10.99 -14.04
C GLY A 35 19.70 10.08 -13.69
N GLY A 36 19.48 9.79 -12.40
CA GLY A 36 18.31 9.10 -11.89
C GLY A 36 17.14 10.07 -11.61
N SER A 37 15.96 9.52 -11.41
CA SER A 37 14.78 10.27 -10.98
C SER A 37 14.13 9.63 -9.75
N ILE A 38 13.61 10.47 -8.87
CA ILE A 38 12.91 10.04 -7.66
C ILE A 38 11.42 9.97 -7.98
N LYS A 39 10.81 8.82 -7.75
CA LYS A 39 9.36 8.61 -7.91
C LYS A 39 8.60 8.92 -6.64
N SER A 40 9.05 8.39 -5.53
CA SER A 40 8.44 8.64 -4.22
C SER A 40 9.49 8.58 -3.11
N LEU A 41 9.23 9.36 -2.08
CA LEU A 41 9.94 9.34 -0.81
C LEU A 41 8.91 9.23 0.31
N GLU A 42 9.02 8.19 1.11
CA GLU A 42 8.12 7.96 2.23
C GLU A 42 8.91 7.83 3.53
N LYS A 43 8.64 8.72 4.47
CA LYS A 43 9.16 8.63 5.83
C LYS A 43 8.16 7.84 6.67
N LEU A 44 8.46 6.58 6.93
CA LEU A 44 7.61 5.69 7.71
C LEU A 44 7.70 5.94 9.22
N GLY A 45 8.65 6.79 9.64
CA GLY A 45 8.88 7.16 11.03
C GLY A 45 9.54 6.07 11.87
N ARG A 46 9.56 6.33 13.19
CA ARG A 46 10.21 5.44 14.16
C ARG A 46 9.38 4.17 14.37
N ARG A 47 10.03 3.01 14.20
CA ARG A 47 9.44 1.69 14.39
C ARG A 47 10.39 0.77 15.15
N LYS A 48 9.81 -0.14 15.92
CA LYS A 48 10.57 -1.18 16.62
C LYS A 48 11.09 -2.22 15.63
N LEU A 49 12.36 -2.60 15.78
CA LEU A 49 12.99 -3.65 15.01
C LEU A 49 12.57 -5.03 15.52
N ALA A 50 12.50 -6.03 14.64
CA ALA A 50 12.21 -7.41 15.02
C ALA A 50 13.35 -8.05 15.84
N TYR A 51 14.56 -7.56 15.64
CA TYR A 51 15.77 -7.97 16.38
C TYR A 51 16.72 -6.78 16.49
N THR A 52 17.60 -6.82 17.47
CA THR A 52 18.59 -5.76 17.72
C THR A 52 19.61 -5.69 16.58
N VAL A 53 19.77 -4.51 15.99
CA VAL A 53 20.78 -4.23 14.95
C VAL A 53 21.69 -3.12 15.42
N LYS A 54 23.01 -3.33 15.38
CA LYS A 54 24.02 -2.37 15.88
C LYS A 54 23.70 -1.81 17.28
N LYS A 55 23.16 -2.64 18.17
CA LYS A 55 22.75 -2.30 19.54
C LYS A 55 21.47 -1.43 19.64
N PHE A 56 20.77 -1.17 18.54
CA PHE A 56 19.48 -0.46 18.53
C PHE A 56 18.32 -1.45 18.40
N ASN A 57 17.22 -1.17 19.12
CA ASN A 57 15.99 -1.95 19.08
C ASN A 57 14.89 -1.29 18.24
N ASP A 58 15.09 -0.04 17.87
CA ASP A 58 14.18 0.76 17.04
C ASP A 58 14.99 1.64 16.08
N GLY A 59 14.32 2.21 15.10
CA GLY A 59 14.93 3.09 14.12
C GLY A 59 13.89 3.80 13.24
N ASN A 60 14.35 4.86 12.58
CA ASN A 60 13.54 5.61 11.63
C ASN A 60 13.64 4.96 10.26
N TYR A 61 12.48 4.52 9.73
CA TYR A 61 12.39 3.88 8.42
C TYR A 61 12.10 4.90 7.34
N VAL A 62 12.86 4.84 6.28
CA VAL A 62 12.67 5.64 5.07
C VAL A 62 12.65 4.71 3.86
N LEU A 63 11.64 4.89 3.02
CA LEU A 63 11.47 4.19 1.75
C LEU A 63 11.64 5.19 0.60
N LEU A 64 12.52 4.88 -0.32
CA LEU A 64 12.83 5.68 -1.48
C LEU A 64 12.63 4.85 -2.74
N THR A 65 11.74 5.29 -3.63
CA THR A 65 11.53 4.67 -4.94
C THR A 65 12.15 5.53 -6.02
N ILE A 66 13.07 4.96 -6.78
CA ILE A 66 13.86 5.67 -7.80
C ILE A 66 13.87 4.93 -9.13
N ASP A 67 13.98 5.70 -10.21
CA ASP A 67 14.40 5.17 -11.51
C ASP A 67 15.87 5.50 -11.72
N ALA A 68 16.68 4.47 -11.83
CA ALA A 68 18.12 4.63 -11.90
C ALA A 68 18.80 3.56 -12.76
N ASP A 69 20.05 3.80 -13.14
CA ASP A 69 20.92 2.77 -13.69
C ASP A 69 21.61 2.00 -12.56
N GLY A 70 21.96 0.73 -12.81
CA GLY A 70 22.59 -0.14 -11.81
C GLY A 70 23.88 0.43 -11.21
N LYS A 71 24.64 1.22 -11.98
CA LYS A 71 25.86 1.89 -11.49
C LYS A 71 25.53 2.94 -10.42
N LEU A 72 24.47 3.71 -10.63
CA LEU A 72 24.03 4.72 -9.67
C LEU A 72 23.53 4.06 -8.39
N VAL A 73 22.78 2.96 -8.51
CA VAL A 73 22.31 2.19 -7.35
C VAL A 73 23.50 1.66 -6.52
N ALA A 74 24.53 1.12 -7.16
CA ALA A 74 25.73 0.65 -6.48
C ALA A 74 26.45 1.78 -5.71
N GLU A 75 26.50 3.00 -6.27
CA GLU A 75 27.07 4.16 -5.58
C GLU A 75 26.20 4.62 -4.40
N LEU A 76 24.87 4.60 -4.54
CA LEU A 76 23.95 4.87 -3.44
C LEU A 76 24.10 3.86 -2.30
N GLU A 77 24.19 2.57 -2.62
CA GLU A 77 24.45 1.52 -1.63
C GLU A 77 25.79 1.72 -0.91
N ARG A 78 26.83 2.09 -1.68
CA ARG A 78 28.13 2.41 -1.10
C ARG A 78 28.05 3.55 -0.10
N ARG A 79 27.34 4.62 -0.46
CA ARG A 79 27.13 5.79 0.42
C ARG A 79 26.31 5.43 1.67
N LEU A 80 25.22 4.68 1.52
CA LEU A 80 24.42 4.21 2.65
C LEU A 80 25.24 3.33 3.60
N ARG A 81 26.15 2.52 3.05
CA ARG A 81 27.02 1.66 3.86
C ARG A 81 28.06 2.42 4.66
N VAL A 82 28.59 3.52 4.10
CA VAL A 82 29.58 4.39 4.73
C VAL A 82 28.90 5.38 5.69
N SER A 83 27.64 5.72 5.46
CA SER A 83 26.91 6.65 6.31
C SER A 83 26.74 6.10 7.73
N GLU A 84 27.29 6.83 8.70
CA GLU A 84 27.28 6.46 10.11
C GLU A 84 25.86 6.36 10.72
N PRO A 85 24.93 7.28 10.40
CA PRO A 85 23.57 7.23 10.93
C PRO A 85 22.74 6.06 10.40
N VAL A 86 23.13 5.42 9.28
CA VAL A 86 22.40 4.31 8.70
C VAL A 86 22.73 2.99 9.42
N ILE A 87 21.72 2.36 9.98
CA ILE A 87 21.87 1.07 10.67
C ILE A 87 21.87 -0.07 9.66
N LYS A 88 20.88 -0.08 8.77
CA LYS A 88 20.66 -1.13 7.78
C LYS A 88 19.96 -0.56 6.55
N PHE A 89 20.18 -1.18 5.41
CA PHE A 89 19.45 -0.86 4.18
C PHE A 89 19.19 -2.12 3.37
N ILE A 90 18.22 -2.05 2.48
CA ILE A 90 17.90 -3.06 1.49
C ILE A 90 17.52 -2.37 0.18
N THR A 91 17.95 -2.93 -0.94
CA THR A 91 17.60 -2.48 -2.28
C THR A 91 16.86 -3.58 -3.01
N VAL A 92 15.71 -3.25 -3.58
CA VAL A 92 14.87 -4.19 -4.33
C VAL A 92 14.61 -3.63 -5.73
N ARG A 93 14.74 -4.48 -6.75
CA ARG A 93 14.41 -4.12 -8.13
C ARG A 93 12.95 -4.44 -8.42
N MET A 94 12.19 -3.44 -8.83
CA MET A 94 10.73 -3.51 -8.96
C MET A 94 10.21 -3.94 -10.35
N ASP A 95 11.07 -4.08 -11.36
CA ASP A 95 10.68 -4.36 -12.75
C ASP A 95 9.73 -5.57 -12.90
N GLU A 96 10.04 -6.66 -12.20
CA GLU A 96 9.28 -7.90 -12.31
C GLU A 96 7.99 -7.85 -11.48
N GLU A 97 8.07 -7.28 -10.29
CA GLU A 97 6.91 -7.06 -9.43
C GLU A 97 5.90 -6.11 -10.06
N GLN A 98 6.36 -5.02 -10.69
CA GLN A 98 5.50 -4.08 -11.37
C GLN A 98 4.71 -4.78 -12.48
N LYS A 99 5.38 -5.54 -13.34
CA LYS A 99 4.72 -6.33 -14.41
C LYS A 99 3.69 -7.31 -13.87
N ARG A 100 4.00 -7.96 -12.75
CA ARG A 100 3.10 -8.89 -12.07
C ARG A 100 1.88 -8.17 -11.49
N ILE A 101 2.09 -7.04 -10.81
CA ILE A 101 1.04 -6.21 -10.24
C ILE A 101 0.12 -5.67 -11.34
N ASP A 102 0.69 -5.16 -12.43
CA ASP A 102 -0.07 -4.62 -13.57
C ASP A 102 -0.92 -5.70 -14.23
N LYS A 103 -0.37 -6.90 -14.42
CA LYS A 103 -1.13 -8.06 -14.91
C LYS A 103 -2.29 -8.42 -13.97
N ILE A 104 -2.06 -8.44 -12.66
CA ILE A 104 -3.11 -8.74 -11.66
C ILE A 104 -4.17 -7.63 -11.65
N LYS A 105 -3.76 -6.35 -11.72
CA LYS A 105 -4.67 -5.20 -11.82
C LYS A 105 -5.55 -5.29 -13.06
N ALA A 106 -4.96 -5.62 -14.22
CA ALA A 106 -5.69 -5.78 -15.47
C ALA A 106 -6.73 -6.91 -15.36
N ILE A 107 -6.36 -8.07 -14.82
CA ILE A 107 -7.28 -9.21 -14.61
C ILE A 107 -8.41 -8.81 -13.65
N ARG A 108 -8.12 -8.13 -12.55
CA ARG A 108 -9.12 -7.66 -11.60
C ARG A 108 -10.08 -6.63 -12.20
N ALA A 109 -9.57 -5.71 -13.02
CA ALA A 109 -10.39 -4.70 -13.71
C ALA A 109 -11.34 -5.37 -14.73
N THR A 110 -10.86 -6.37 -15.47
CA THR A 110 -11.70 -7.13 -16.41
C THR A 110 -12.78 -7.92 -15.68
N ARG A 111 -12.43 -8.57 -14.55
CA ARG A 111 -13.39 -9.33 -13.73
C ARG A 111 -14.46 -8.44 -13.11
N LYS A 112 -14.09 -7.22 -12.65
CA LYS A 112 -15.04 -6.25 -12.11
C LYS A 112 -16.00 -5.73 -13.18
N LYS A 113 -15.52 -5.51 -14.41
CA LYS A 113 -16.40 -5.13 -15.54
C LYS A 113 -17.39 -6.24 -15.90
N LEU A 114 -16.96 -7.51 -15.86
CA LEU A 114 -17.85 -8.65 -16.17
C LEU A 114 -18.94 -8.83 -15.11
N SER A 115 -18.64 -8.61 -13.83
CA SER A 115 -19.62 -8.69 -12.73
C SER A 115 -20.55 -7.48 -12.63
N ALA A 116 -20.17 -6.35 -13.26
CA ALA A 116 -20.99 -5.13 -13.31
C ALA A 116 -21.91 -5.06 -14.52
N GLN A 117 -21.84 -6.05 -15.42
CA GLN A 117 -22.78 -6.15 -16.53
C GLN A 117 -24.10 -6.70 -15.98
N PRO A 118 -25.20 -5.94 -16.00
CA PRO A 118 -26.49 -6.45 -15.53
C PRO A 118 -26.86 -7.66 -16.40
N ALA A 119 -27.15 -8.78 -15.74
CA ALA A 119 -27.69 -9.94 -16.41
C ALA A 119 -28.90 -9.50 -17.22
N ALA A 120 -28.83 -9.65 -18.53
CA ALA A 120 -29.95 -9.41 -19.42
C ALA A 120 -31.16 -10.17 -18.87
N ALA A 121 -32.22 -9.44 -18.58
CA ALA A 121 -33.47 -9.98 -18.10
C ALA A 121 -33.96 -11.08 -19.03
N PRO A 122 -34.42 -12.21 -18.52
CA PRO A 122 -35.19 -13.13 -19.34
C PRO A 122 -36.55 -12.50 -19.63
N VAL A 123 -36.85 -12.49 -20.90
CA VAL A 123 -38.04 -11.95 -21.54
C VAL A 123 -39.29 -12.60 -20.96
N ALA A 124 -40.29 -11.78 -20.82
CA ALA A 124 -41.69 -12.02 -20.48
C ALA A 124 -42.27 -13.35 -21.01
N ALA A 125 -43.01 -13.99 -20.18
CA ALA A 125 -44.15 -14.79 -20.59
C ALA A 125 -45.42 -14.24 -19.93
N ALA A 126 -46.38 -13.98 -20.75
CA ALA A 126 -47.64 -13.28 -20.57
C ALA A 126 -48.68 -13.99 -19.66
N PRO A 127 -49.83 -13.39 -19.44
CA PRO A 127 -50.62 -13.50 -18.24
C PRO A 127 -51.68 -14.62 -18.31
N VAL A 128 -52.06 -15.14 -17.17
CA VAL A 128 -53.34 -15.84 -17.03
C VAL A 128 -54.10 -15.25 -15.84
N GLU A 129 -55.23 -14.83 -16.18
CA GLU A 129 -56.35 -14.20 -15.48
C GLU A 129 -57.00 -15.17 -14.48
N ALA A 130 -57.63 -14.60 -13.54
CA ALA A 130 -58.88 -14.93 -12.84
C ALA A 130 -58.82 -15.45 -11.40
N ALA A 131 -59.30 -14.65 -10.62
CA ALA A 131 -60.50 -14.71 -9.82
C ALA A 131 -60.38 -15.03 -8.32
N ALA A 132 -60.77 -14.01 -7.63
CA ALA A 132 -61.76 -13.97 -6.58
C ALA A 132 -61.43 -14.50 -5.19
N ALA A 133 -61.45 -13.53 -4.35
CA ALA A 133 -62.34 -13.29 -3.25
C ALA A 133 -61.95 -13.81 -1.86
N VAL A 134 -62.03 -12.88 -0.99
CA VAL A 134 -62.67 -12.82 0.30
C VAL A 134 -61.80 -12.99 1.54
N GLU A 135 -61.77 -11.93 2.24
CA GLU A 135 -61.98 -11.56 3.63
C GLU A 135 -60.81 -11.54 4.60
N ALA A 136 -60.63 -10.34 5.05
CA ALA A 136 -60.07 -10.01 6.36
C ALA A 136 -61.16 -10.31 7.45
N PRO A 137 -60.97 -10.10 8.74
CA PRO A 137 -59.94 -9.36 9.47
C PRO A 137 -59.57 -9.98 10.86
N VAL A 138 -59.04 -9.06 11.70
CA VAL A 138 -59.00 -8.97 13.19
C VAL A 138 -57.69 -9.42 13.83
N ALA A 139 -56.95 -8.54 14.27
CA ALA A 139 -56.88 -7.66 15.43
C ALA A 139 -56.25 -8.32 16.68
N ALA A 140 -55.53 -7.46 17.31
CA ALA A 140 -55.19 -7.35 18.73
C ALA A 140 -53.88 -8.05 19.15
N GLU A 141 -53.02 -7.33 19.60
CA GLU A 141 -52.79 -6.43 20.74
C GLU A 141 -51.88 -7.06 21.79
N VAL A 142 -51.03 -6.24 22.20
CA VAL A 142 -50.52 -5.94 23.55
C VAL A 142 -49.20 -6.56 24.02
N ALA A 143 -48.29 -5.65 24.15
CA ALA A 143 -47.54 -5.23 25.33
C ALA A 143 -46.40 -6.17 25.82
N GLU A 144 -45.32 -5.57 25.97
CA GLU A 144 -44.72 -4.90 27.12
C GLU A 144 -43.70 -5.75 27.88
N ALA A 145 -42.64 -5.14 28.11
CA ALA A 145 -41.76 -5.12 29.26
C ALA A 145 -40.36 -5.62 29.09
N ALA A 146 -39.48 -4.64 29.07
CA ALA A 146 -38.17 -4.77 29.74
C ALA A 146 -38.39 -4.85 31.27
N PRO A 147 -37.48 -5.36 32.05
CA PRO A 147 -36.32 -4.59 32.44
C PRO A 147 -35.03 -5.38 32.75
N ALA A 148 -33.93 -4.70 32.59
CA ALA A 148 -32.81 -4.41 33.49
C ALA A 148 -32.29 -5.44 34.53
N ASN A 149 -31.00 -5.36 34.70
CA ASN A 149 -30.15 -5.72 35.86
C ASN A 149 -29.49 -7.12 35.86
N ALA A 150 -28.24 -7.21 35.82
CA ALA A 150 -27.22 -6.90 36.83
C ALA A 150 -25.86 -6.99 36.14
#